data_1e9f581cb23a63ce8a797941e2299f97
#
_entry.id   1e9f581cb23a63ce8a797941e2299f97
#
_cell.length_a   1.000
_cell.length_b   1.000
_cell.length_c   1.000
_cell.angle_alpha   90.00
_cell.angle_beta   90.00
_cell.angle_gamma   90.00
#
_symmetry.space_group_name_H-M   'P 1'
#
loop_
_entity.id
_entity.type
_entity.pdbx_description
1 polymer ?
#
loop_
_entity_poly.entity_id
_entity_poly.type
_entity_poly.pdbx_seq_one_letter_code
_entity_poly.pdbx_strand_id
1 'polypeptide(L)'
;MRSSPRVPSAALALCMVLLSFGSSALVEPKADVAAATLAWGQAIGGGDPEKVLPLYSDDAVLWGTLSPTVRSDRAAIRDYFVSAFKVLPGLKVTYGDQLIRVYGNAAVNTGYYTFSYVKDGETKNLPARYSFTYVKNGERWLIVDHHSSAMPSTHR
;
A
#
# COMPACT_ATOMS: atom_id res chain seq x y z
N MET A 1 58.33 44.81 51.48
CA MET A 1 58.11 43.50 50.88
C MET A 1 56.65 43.15 50.99
N ARG A 2 55.91 43.28 49.91
CA ARG A 2 54.46 42.96 49.86
C ARG A 2 54.28 41.81 48.89
N SER A 3 53.88 40.66 49.44
CA SER A 3 53.54 39.47 48.70
C SER A 3 52.07 39.57 48.21
N SER A 4 51.88 39.45 46.89
CA SER A 4 50.56 39.38 46.25
C SER A 4 50.05 37.94 46.23
N PRO A 5 48.76 37.70 46.50
CA PRO A 5 48.16 36.37 46.37
C PRO A 5 47.82 36.03 44.92
N ARG A 6 48.16 34.82 44.50
CA ARG A 6 47.74 34.21 43.23
C ARG A 6 46.31 33.71 43.29
N VAL A 7 45.48 34.19 42.35
CA VAL A 7 44.11 33.69 42.14
C VAL A 7 44.18 32.46 41.23
N PRO A 8 43.52 31.33 41.56
CA PRO A 8 43.45 30.19 40.68
C PRO A 8 42.33 30.43 39.60
N SER A 9 42.72 30.25 38.35
CA SER A 9 41.77 30.27 37.21
C SER A 9 40.91 29.01 37.22
N ALA A 10 39.60 29.20 37.45
CA ALA A 10 38.61 28.15 37.28
C ALA A 10 38.34 27.96 35.76
N ALA A 11 38.75 26.80 35.25
CA ALA A 11 38.40 26.36 33.89
C ALA A 11 36.92 25.97 33.86
N LEU A 12 36.11 26.76 33.15
CA LEU A 12 34.68 26.48 32.92
C LEU A 12 34.60 25.45 31.76
N ALA A 13 34.37 24.18 32.07
CA ALA A 13 34.11 23.14 31.09
C ALA A 13 32.68 23.30 30.55
N LEU A 14 32.56 23.82 29.34
CA LEU A 14 31.27 23.94 28.61
C LEU A 14 30.90 22.56 28.02
N CYS A 15 30.04 21.80 28.68
CA CYS A 15 29.46 20.58 28.17
C CYS A 15 28.47 20.92 27.04
N MET A 16 28.90 20.79 25.79
CA MET A 16 28.01 20.80 24.64
C MET A 16 27.23 19.47 24.60
N VAL A 17 25.97 19.52 25.04
CA VAL A 17 25.01 18.43 24.81
C VAL A 17 24.57 18.53 23.35
N LEU A 18 25.13 17.66 22.50
CA LEU A 18 24.65 17.46 21.14
C LEU A 18 23.31 16.71 21.21
N LEU A 19 22.20 17.46 21.13
CA LEU A 19 20.89 16.92 20.87
C LEU A 19 20.86 16.39 19.41
N SER A 20 21.08 15.10 19.28
CA SER A 20 20.83 14.38 18.01
C SER A 20 19.32 14.37 17.78
N PHE A 21 18.83 15.36 17.05
CA PHE A 21 17.50 15.28 16.45
C PHE A 21 17.55 14.16 15.40
N GLY A 22 17.05 12.98 15.77
CA GLY A 22 16.79 11.94 14.80
C GLY A 22 15.84 12.51 13.73
N SER A 23 16.33 12.71 12.52
CA SER A 23 15.50 12.96 11.35
C SER A 23 14.61 11.74 11.17
N SER A 24 13.39 11.78 11.71
CA SER A 24 12.32 10.92 11.21
C SER A 24 12.17 11.31 9.74
N ALA A 25 12.67 10.47 8.84
CA ALA A 25 12.42 10.65 7.42
C ALA A 25 10.90 10.71 7.26
N LEU A 26 10.39 11.89 6.88
CA LEU A 26 9.00 12.06 6.51
C LEU A 26 8.79 11.21 5.26
N VAL A 27 8.33 9.97 5.43
CA VAL A 27 7.92 9.14 4.30
C VAL A 27 6.78 9.89 3.63
N GLU A 28 6.96 10.22 2.36
CA GLU A 28 5.95 10.97 1.62
C GLU A 28 4.67 10.14 1.56
N PRO A 29 3.50 10.71 1.86
CA PRO A 29 2.23 9.96 1.88
C PRO A 29 1.94 9.20 0.57
N LYS A 30 2.45 9.66 -0.56
CA LYS A 30 2.39 8.93 -1.85
C LYS A 30 3.18 7.65 -1.84
N ALA A 31 4.36 7.63 -1.20
CA ALA A 31 5.19 6.42 -1.08
C ALA A 31 4.50 5.37 -0.19
N ASP A 32 3.83 5.81 0.89
CA ASP A 32 3.06 4.90 1.75
C ASP A 32 1.88 4.27 0.99
N VAL A 33 1.15 5.05 0.19
CA VAL A 33 0.05 4.54 -0.65
C VAL A 33 0.57 3.58 -1.72
N ALA A 34 1.72 3.89 -2.35
CA ALA A 34 2.37 2.98 -3.29
C ALA A 34 2.74 1.66 -2.61
N ALA A 35 3.32 1.72 -1.40
CA ALA A 35 3.66 0.54 -0.61
C ALA A 35 2.43 -0.29 -0.24
N ALA A 36 1.31 0.35 0.16
CA ALA A 36 0.05 -0.33 0.42
C ALA A 36 -0.50 -1.05 -0.82
N THR A 37 -0.38 -0.41 -2.00
CA THR A 37 -0.77 -1.02 -3.29
C THR A 37 0.11 -2.23 -3.61
N LEU A 38 1.42 -2.14 -3.44
CA LEU A 38 2.34 -3.26 -3.65
C LEU A 38 2.07 -4.41 -2.67
N ALA A 39 1.77 -4.11 -1.40
CA ALA A 39 1.40 -5.10 -0.40
C ALA A 39 0.13 -5.88 -0.80
N TRP A 40 -0.86 -5.20 -1.39
CA TRP A 40 -2.05 -5.86 -1.94
C TRP A 40 -1.66 -6.84 -3.06
N GLY A 41 -0.83 -6.44 -4.01
CA GLY A 41 -0.36 -7.33 -5.09
C GLY A 41 0.42 -8.54 -4.58
N GLN A 42 1.24 -8.37 -3.54
CA GLN A 42 1.96 -9.47 -2.88
C GLN A 42 0.99 -10.43 -2.18
N ALA A 43 -0.02 -9.92 -1.47
CA ALA A 43 -1.05 -10.73 -0.82
C ALA A 43 -1.85 -11.56 -1.83
N ILE A 44 -2.22 -10.96 -2.98
CA ILE A 44 -2.84 -11.65 -4.10
C ILE A 44 -1.96 -12.80 -4.62
N GLY A 45 -0.66 -12.55 -4.79
CA GLY A 45 0.30 -13.56 -5.24
C GLY A 45 0.46 -14.74 -4.26
N GLY A 46 0.12 -14.54 -2.99
CA GLY A 46 0.13 -15.59 -1.98
C GLY A 46 -1.08 -16.54 -2.05
N GLY A 47 -2.15 -16.18 -2.75
CA GLY A 47 -3.34 -17.02 -2.93
C GLY A 47 -4.14 -17.31 -1.65
N ASP A 48 -3.93 -16.51 -0.59
CA ASP A 48 -4.59 -16.66 0.71
C ASP A 48 -5.52 -15.46 0.96
N PRO A 49 -6.86 -15.65 0.94
CA PRO A 49 -7.81 -14.57 1.20
C PRO A 49 -7.60 -13.90 2.57
N GLU A 50 -7.14 -14.65 3.58
CA GLU A 50 -6.95 -14.13 4.94
C GLU A 50 -5.77 -13.13 5.02
N LYS A 51 -4.88 -13.15 4.04
CA LYS A 51 -3.80 -12.15 3.89
C LYS A 51 -4.24 -10.92 3.09
N VAL A 52 -5.25 -11.06 2.25
CA VAL A 52 -5.80 -9.95 1.45
C VAL A 52 -6.76 -9.10 2.27
N LEU A 53 -7.65 -9.74 3.04
CA LEU A 53 -8.71 -9.08 3.80
C LEU A 53 -8.24 -7.97 4.76
N PRO A 54 -7.12 -8.11 5.49
CA PRO A 54 -6.63 -7.06 6.39
C PRO A 54 -6.19 -5.77 5.70
N LEU A 55 -6.09 -5.76 4.38
CA LEU A 55 -5.76 -4.58 3.57
C LEU A 55 -6.99 -3.75 3.21
N TYR A 56 -8.19 -4.30 3.40
CA TYR A 56 -9.46 -3.62 3.24
C TYR A 56 -10.00 -3.13 4.58
N SER A 57 -10.72 -2.01 4.58
CA SER A 57 -11.51 -1.60 5.74
C SER A 57 -12.74 -2.51 5.89
N ASP A 58 -13.38 -2.50 7.06
CA ASP A 58 -14.51 -3.38 7.33
C ASP A 58 -15.76 -3.02 6.50
N ASP A 59 -15.87 -1.77 6.07
CA ASP A 59 -16.93 -1.21 5.23
C ASP A 59 -16.53 -1.06 3.76
N ALA A 60 -15.45 -1.70 3.34
CA ALA A 60 -14.93 -1.59 1.99
C ALA A 60 -15.90 -2.13 0.93
N VAL A 61 -15.79 -1.54 -0.26
CA VAL A 61 -16.53 -1.95 -1.46
C VAL A 61 -15.55 -2.43 -2.53
N LEU A 62 -15.87 -3.58 -3.14
CA LEU A 62 -15.08 -4.16 -4.23
C LEU A 62 -15.95 -4.42 -5.47
N TRP A 63 -15.57 -3.80 -6.58
CA TRP A 63 -16.01 -4.11 -7.94
C TRP A 63 -14.92 -4.94 -8.61
N GLY A 64 -14.95 -6.24 -8.40
CA GLY A 64 -13.89 -7.14 -8.87
C GLY A 64 -13.99 -7.45 -10.36
N THR A 65 -12.85 -7.59 -11.04
CA THR A 65 -12.75 -7.87 -12.49
C THR A 65 -13.59 -9.09 -12.93
N LEU A 66 -13.71 -10.09 -12.07
CA LEU A 66 -14.44 -11.33 -12.35
C LEU A 66 -15.83 -11.37 -11.69
N SER A 67 -16.27 -10.28 -11.05
CA SER A 67 -17.54 -10.25 -10.35
C SER A 67 -18.59 -9.48 -11.16
N PRO A 68 -19.75 -10.08 -11.44
CA PRO A 68 -20.85 -9.36 -12.06
C PRO A 68 -21.59 -8.42 -11.08
N THR A 69 -21.32 -8.56 -9.78
CA THR A 69 -21.98 -7.82 -8.71
C THR A 69 -20.96 -7.20 -7.77
N VAL A 70 -21.34 -6.12 -7.12
CA VAL A 70 -20.56 -5.48 -6.06
C VAL A 70 -20.39 -6.42 -4.86
N ARG A 71 -19.27 -6.31 -4.18
CA ARG A 71 -18.98 -6.95 -2.90
C ARG A 71 -18.84 -5.84 -1.86
N SER A 72 -19.84 -5.70 -0.99
CA SER A 72 -19.98 -4.54 -0.10
C SER A 72 -19.88 -4.87 1.39
N ASP A 73 -19.37 -6.06 1.70
CA ASP A 73 -19.06 -6.47 3.05
C ASP A 73 -17.86 -7.43 3.07
N ARG A 74 -17.28 -7.62 4.23
CA ARG A 74 -16.05 -8.41 4.43
C ARG A 74 -16.22 -9.87 3.98
N ALA A 75 -17.39 -10.48 4.22
CA ALA A 75 -17.66 -11.87 3.84
C ALA A 75 -17.75 -12.00 2.31
N ALA A 76 -18.47 -11.08 1.65
CA ALA A 76 -18.58 -11.05 0.20
C ALA A 76 -17.23 -10.79 -0.50
N ILE A 77 -16.37 -9.93 0.07
CA ILE A 77 -15.00 -9.70 -0.43
C ILE A 77 -14.16 -10.97 -0.26
N ARG A 78 -14.27 -11.63 0.89
CA ARG A 78 -13.58 -12.90 1.14
C ARG A 78 -13.96 -13.98 0.12
N ASP A 79 -15.25 -14.17 -0.11
CA ASP A 79 -15.78 -15.16 -1.05
C ASP A 79 -15.37 -14.88 -2.50
N TYR A 80 -15.25 -13.59 -2.86
CA TYR A 80 -14.68 -13.19 -4.14
C TYR A 80 -13.24 -13.70 -4.31
N PHE A 81 -12.35 -13.48 -3.33
CA PHE A 81 -10.97 -13.91 -3.42
C PHE A 81 -10.82 -15.43 -3.32
N VAL A 82 -11.63 -16.12 -2.50
CA VAL A 82 -11.70 -17.60 -2.49
C VAL A 82 -12.00 -18.15 -3.89
N SER A 83 -12.97 -17.54 -4.57
CA SER A 83 -13.37 -17.93 -5.92
C SER A 83 -12.30 -17.57 -6.96
N ALA A 84 -11.75 -16.35 -6.89
CA ALA A 84 -10.72 -15.88 -7.82
C ALA A 84 -9.47 -16.77 -7.78
N PHE A 85 -8.99 -17.15 -6.60
CA PHE A 85 -7.81 -17.99 -6.47
C PHE A 85 -8.02 -19.43 -6.96
N LYS A 86 -9.27 -19.92 -6.95
CA LYS A 86 -9.61 -21.23 -7.56
C LYS A 86 -9.58 -21.19 -9.07
N VAL A 87 -10.09 -20.10 -9.69
CA VAL A 87 -10.18 -19.99 -11.15
C VAL A 87 -8.93 -19.41 -11.80
N LEU A 88 -8.05 -18.79 -11.02
CA LEU A 88 -6.78 -18.19 -11.46
C LEU A 88 -5.60 -18.76 -10.64
N PRO A 89 -5.25 -20.03 -10.81
CA PRO A 89 -4.16 -20.65 -10.05
C PRO A 89 -2.82 -19.99 -10.35
N GLY A 90 -1.99 -19.80 -9.31
CA GLY A 90 -0.70 -19.13 -9.42
C GLY A 90 -0.80 -17.64 -9.76
N LEU A 91 -1.93 -17.00 -9.39
CA LEU A 91 -2.21 -15.60 -9.67
C LEU A 91 -1.09 -14.69 -9.18
N LYS A 92 -0.64 -13.79 -10.06
CA LYS A 92 0.32 -12.72 -9.75
C LYS A 92 -0.17 -11.40 -10.34
N VAL A 93 0.30 -10.31 -9.77
CA VAL A 93 -0.03 -8.94 -10.21
C VAL A 93 1.26 -8.23 -10.60
N THR A 94 1.28 -7.69 -11.82
CA THR A 94 2.34 -6.78 -12.27
C THR A 94 1.72 -5.42 -12.53
N TYR A 95 2.23 -4.39 -11.85
CA TYR A 95 1.75 -3.02 -12.01
C TYR A 95 2.42 -2.33 -13.19
N GLY A 96 1.64 -1.54 -13.94
CA GLY A 96 2.11 -0.49 -14.82
C GLY A 96 2.21 0.84 -14.08
N ASP A 97 2.01 1.94 -14.80
CA ASP A 97 2.02 3.29 -14.24
C ASP A 97 0.92 3.45 -13.18
N GLN A 98 1.28 4.14 -12.09
CA GLN A 98 0.41 4.44 -10.99
C GLN A 98 0.25 5.96 -10.85
N LEU A 99 -0.99 6.43 -10.81
CA LEU A 99 -1.34 7.83 -10.61
C LEU A 99 -1.88 8.02 -9.19
N ILE A 100 -0.98 8.34 -8.25
CA ILE A 100 -1.30 8.50 -6.83
C ILE A 100 -1.57 9.95 -6.51
N ARG A 101 -2.73 10.23 -5.89
CA ARG A 101 -3.16 11.53 -5.39
C ARG A 101 -3.56 11.37 -3.93
N VAL A 102 -3.05 12.25 -3.06
CA VAL A 102 -3.31 12.22 -1.62
C VAL A 102 -4.04 13.50 -1.21
N TYR A 103 -5.08 13.35 -0.40
CA TYR A 103 -5.96 14.40 0.08
C TYR A 103 -6.16 14.25 1.59
N GLY A 104 -5.19 14.74 2.38
CA GLY A 104 -5.20 14.56 3.83
C GLY A 104 -5.09 13.07 4.22
N ASN A 105 -6.14 12.55 4.85
CA ASN A 105 -6.22 11.14 5.27
C ASN A 105 -6.85 10.22 4.20
N ALA A 106 -7.17 10.72 3.02
CA ALA A 106 -7.67 9.93 1.90
C ALA A 106 -6.68 9.97 0.73
N ALA A 107 -6.64 8.90 -0.06
CA ALA A 107 -5.83 8.82 -1.26
C ALA A 107 -6.54 8.02 -2.35
N VAL A 108 -6.23 8.36 -3.60
CA VAL A 108 -6.69 7.61 -4.78
C VAL A 108 -5.47 7.18 -5.58
N ASN A 109 -5.36 5.90 -5.87
CA ASN A 109 -4.38 5.33 -6.77
C ASN A 109 -5.08 4.67 -7.95
N THR A 110 -4.84 5.20 -9.15
CA THR A 110 -5.40 4.66 -10.38
C THR A 110 -4.28 4.24 -11.32
N GLY A 111 -4.52 3.21 -12.11
CA GLY A 111 -3.51 2.74 -13.05
C GLY A 111 -3.90 1.48 -13.78
N TYR A 112 -2.87 0.85 -14.32
CA TYR A 112 -2.97 -0.42 -15.01
C TYR A 112 -2.24 -1.50 -14.24
N TYR A 113 -2.72 -2.72 -14.36
CA TYR A 113 -2.02 -3.91 -13.90
C TYR A 113 -2.37 -5.09 -14.79
N THR A 114 -1.53 -6.10 -14.76
CA THR A 114 -1.76 -7.35 -15.46
C THR A 114 -1.79 -8.47 -14.44
N PHE A 115 -2.88 -9.21 -14.43
CA PHE A 115 -2.96 -10.48 -13.74
C PHE A 115 -2.32 -11.55 -14.62
N SER A 116 -1.38 -12.32 -14.10
CA SER A 116 -0.87 -13.52 -14.72
C SER A 116 -1.24 -14.74 -13.88
N TYR A 117 -1.65 -15.83 -14.52
CA TYR A 117 -2.09 -17.06 -13.89
C TYR A 117 -1.82 -18.25 -14.79
N VAL A 118 -1.85 -19.47 -14.24
CA VAL A 118 -1.63 -20.69 -15.00
C VAL A 118 -2.96 -21.31 -15.41
N LYS A 119 -3.12 -21.62 -16.70
CA LYS A 119 -4.26 -22.35 -17.23
C LYS A 119 -3.78 -23.32 -18.29
N ASP A 120 -4.15 -24.59 -18.14
CA ASP A 120 -3.77 -25.69 -19.07
C ASP A 120 -2.24 -25.79 -19.23
N GLY A 121 -1.47 -25.58 -18.15
CA GLY A 121 0.00 -25.59 -18.15
C GLY A 121 0.67 -24.34 -18.74
N GLU A 122 -0.09 -23.36 -19.21
CA GLU A 122 0.42 -22.14 -19.81
C GLU A 122 0.16 -20.92 -18.94
N THR A 123 1.08 -19.94 -18.98
CA THR A 123 0.83 -18.63 -18.37
C THR A 123 -0.11 -17.81 -19.24
N LYS A 124 -1.23 -17.41 -18.68
CA LYS A 124 -2.21 -16.50 -19.29
C LYS A 124 -2.11 -15.12 -18.62
N ASN A 125 -2.37 -14.08 -19.39
CA ASN A 125 -2.37 -12.69 -18.93
C ASN A 125 -3.75 -12.07 -19.12
N LEU A 126 -4.19 -11.34 -18.09
CA LEU A 126 -5.42 -10.57 -18.10
C LEU A 126 -5.07 -9.11 -17.76
N PRO A 127 -4.84 -8.26 -18.79
CA PRO A 127 -4.64 -6.83 -18.56
C PRO A 127 -5.91 -6.18 -18.04
N ALA A 128 -5.75 -5.31 -17.05
CA ALA A 128 -6.85 -4.64 -16.41
C ALA A 128 -6.44 -3.22 -15.98
N ARG A 129 -7.43 -2.43 -15.63
CA ARG A 129 -7.29 -1.10 -15.03
C ARG A 129 -7.95 -1.09 -13.67
N TYR A 130 -7.44 -0.25 -12.78
CA TYR A 130 -7.94 -0.17 -11.42
C TYR A 130 -8.08 1.25 -10.90
N SER A 131 -8.89 1.36 -9.89
CA SER A 131 -8.96 2.50 -8.98
C SER A 131 -9.03 1.95 -7.56
N PHE A 132 -8.04 2.31 -6.73
CA PHE A 132 -8.08 2.12 -5.30
C PHE A 132 -8.35 3.46 -4.63
N THR A 133 -9.30 3.51 -3.71
CA THR A 133 -9.44 4.59 -2.74
C THR A 133 -9.00 4.08 -1.37
N TYR A 134 -8.12 4.82 -0.74
CA TYR A 134 -7.56 4.51 0.57
C TYR A 134 -7.98 5.54 1.59
N VAL A 135 -8.11 5.12 2.84
CA VAL A 135 -8.23 5.98 4.02
C VAL A 135 -7.13 5.59 5.02
N LYS A 136 -6.48 6.60 5.59
CA LYS A 136 -5.45 6.40 6.61
C LYS A 136 -6.11 6.09 7.95
N ASN A 137 -5.73 4.93 8.51
CA ASN A 137 -6.16 4.49 9.84
C ASN A 137 -4.90 4.20 10.67
N GLY A 138 -4.57 5.10 11.59
CA GLY A 138 -3.28 5.11 12.27
C GLY A 138 -2.14 5.26 11.27
N GLU A 139 -1.19 4.31 11.29
CA GLU A 139 -0.05 4.28 10.36
C GLU A 139 -0.35 3.55 9.04
N ARG A 140 -1.56 3.00 8.86
CA ARG A 140 -1.91 2.15 7.72
C ARG A 140 -2.86 2.85 6.76
N TRP A 141 -2.65 2.62 5.47
CA TRP A 141 -3.62 2.95 4.42
C TRP A 141 -4.47 1.71 4.14
N LEU A 142 -5.78 1.79 4.41
CA LEU A 142 -6.74 0.72 4.16
C LEU A 142 -7.56 1.05 2.91
N ILE A 143 -7.83 0.03 2.11
CA ILE A 143 -8.69 0.13 0.93
C ILE A 143 -10.14 0.26 1.40
N VAL A 144 -10.81 1.35 0.99
CA VAL A 144 -12.25 1.56 1.24
C VAL A 144 -13.08 1.37 -0.04
N ASP A 145 -12.48 1.58 -1.21
CA ASP A 145 -13.11 1.28 -2.49
C ASP A 145 -12.07 0.72 -3.47
N HIS A 146 -12.42 -0.34 -4.16
CA HIS A 146 -11.59 -0.95 -5.18
C HIS A 146 -12.42 -1.31 -6.40
N HIS A 147 -12.17 -0.63 -7.50
CA HIS A 147 -12.72 -0.98 -8.80
C HIS A 147 -11.61 -1.58 -9.68
N SER A 148 -11.92 -2.73 -10.26
CA SER A 148 -11.09 -3.41 -11.25
C SER A 148 -11.93 -3.82 -12.46
N SER A 149 -11.44 -3.52 -13.66
CA SER A 149 -12.09 -3.94 -14.90
C SER A 149 -11.06 -4.40 -15.94
N ALA A 150 -11.40 -5.42 -16.71
CA ALA A 150 -10.57 -5.83 -17.85
C ALA A 150 -10.38 -4.66 -18.83
N MET A 151 -9.25 -4.67 -19.55
CA MET A 151 -9.05 -3.70 -20.63
C MET A 151 -10.10 -3.89 -21.70
N PRO A 152 -10.70 -2.81 -22.21
CA PRO A 152 -11.61 -2.91 -23.36
C PRO A 152 -10.90 -3.53 -24.57
N SER A 153 -11.58 -4.41 -25.29
CA SER A 153 -11.08 -4.88 -26.58
C SER A 153 -11.06 -3.70 -27.56
N THR A 154 -9.89 -3.49 -28.18
CA THR A 154 -9.82 -2.54 -29.30
C THR A 154 -10.50 -3.18 -30.52
N HIS A 155 -11.80 -2.96 -30.67
CA HIS A 155 -12.43 -3.20 -31.97
C HIS A 155 -11.95 -2.10 -32.92
N ARG A 156 -11.08 -2.46 -33.85
CA ARG A 156 -10.88 -1.71 -35.09
C ARG A 156 -11.82 -2.22 -36.16
#